data_4ab52468faa383b65646fd45f9c441c8
#
_entry.id   4ab52468faa383b65646fd45f9c441c8
#
_cell.length_a   1.000
_cell.length_b   1.000
_cell.length_c   1.000
_cell.angle_alpha   90.00
_cell.angle_beta   90.00
_cell.angle_gamma   90.00
#
_symmetry.space_group_name_H-M   'P 1'
#
loop_
_entity.id
_entity.type
_entity.pdbx_description
1 polymer ?
#
loop_
_entity_poly.entity_id
_entity_poly.type
_entity_poly.pdbx_seq_one_letter_code
_entity_poly.pdbx_strand_id
1 'polypeptide(L)'
;IVTALHEVPNGEVWTVEAIQDLKAYIESYGLRWSVVESLPVCEAIKYGGPQRNRLIENYKTSLANLGMCGVKTVCYNFMPVIDWIRTDLHYALPDGSTSLYFNRIRFAYFDLKILRREGAEQDYIPEEVQEVDELDQSITAAEKAELIDTIIVKTQGFIDGNIQEGELYPVRKFRELLALYKGIDRQRLRENLRTFLEAVMPVCDTYGVNLCIHPDDPPFQVLGLPRIVTDGADIEWLLQAVDNPHNGLTFCAGSLSSGSQNDTRELARRFARRTHFVHLRSTEILPGGDFRETSHLAGRGQLLDLIRIFEKENPGLPMRVDHGRTMLGDEKEGYNPGYSFHGRMLALAQVEGMMAAVRDEMKRGLI
;
A
#
# COMPACT_ATOMS: atom_id res chain seq x y z
N ILE A 1 -5.61 8.79 -14.88
CA ILE A 1 -5.79 9.13 -13.45
C ILE A 1 -5.95 7.83 -12.67
N VAL A 2 -5.37 7.80 -11.48
CA VAL A 2 -5.56 6.79 -10.44
C VAL A 2 -6.20 7.51 -9.26
N THR A 3 -7.38 7.10 -8.83
CA THR A 3 -8.12 7.71 -7.72
C THR A 3 -9.24 6.80 -7.24
N ALA A 4 -10.00 7.23 -6.23
CA ALA A 4 -11.11 6.51 -5.62
C ALA A 4 -12.27 7.47 -5.25
N LEU A 5 -13.42 6.93 -4.88
CA LEU A 5 -14.53 7.70 -4.31
C LEU A 5 -14.35 7.83 -2.80
N HIS A 6 -13.46 8.75 -2.38
CA HIS A 6 -13.09 8.96 -0.97
C HIS A 6 -14.25 9.45 -0.09
N GLU A 7 -15.31 10.02 -0.69
CA GLU A 7 -16.49 10.50 0.04
C GLU A 7 -17.48 9.38 0.40
N VAL A 8 -17.34 8.19 -0.22
CA VAL A 8 -18.22 7.06 0.07
C VAL A 8 -17.69 6.32 1.30
N PRO A 9 -18.51 6.16 2.36
CA PRO A 9 -18.07 5.46 3.56
C PRO A 9 -17.63 4.01 3.27
N ASN A 10 -16.60 3.55 3.98
CA ASN A 10 -16.10 2.19 3.83
C ASN A 10 -17.21 1.14 4.04
N GLY A 11 -17.33 0.22 3.09
CA GLY A 11 -18.36 -0.84 3.08
C GLY A 11 -19.70 -0.47 2.45
N GLU A 12 -19.89 0.79 2.08
CA GLU A 12 -21.07 1.19 1.31
C GLU A 12 -20.86 0.97 -0.19
N VAL A 13 -21.96 0.82 -0.92
CA VAL A 13 -21.93 0.59 -2.37
C VAL A 13 -21.54 1.86 -3.11
N TRP A 14 -20.56 1.75 -4.00
CA TRP A 14 -20.27 2.79 -4.98
C TRP A 14 -21.33 2.75 -6.09
N THR A 15 -22.18 3.75 -6.13
CA THR A 15 -23.28 3.80 -7.12
C THR A 15 -22.76 4.15 -8.51
N VAL A 16 -23.49 3.75 -9.54
CA VAL A 16 -23.17 4.11 -10.93
C VAL A 16 -23.12 5.63 -11.11
N GLU A 17 -24.02 6.36 -10.46
CA GLU A 17 -24.09 7.83 -10.50
C GLU A 17 -22.78 8.44 -9.95
N ALA A 18 -22.36 8.08 -8.73
CA ALA A 18 -21.13 8.60 -8.12
C ALA A 18 -19.89 8.29 -8.95
N ILE A 19 -19.83 7.08 -9.53
CA ILE A 19 -18.72 6.67 -10.42
C ILE A 19 -18.71 7.51 -11.70
N GLN A 20 -19.86 7.71 -12.32
CA GLN A 20 -19.99 8.50 -13.54
C GLN A 20 -19.68 9.97 -13.31
N ASP A 21 -20.11 10.56 -12.19
CA ASP A 21 -19.82 11.95 -11.84
C ASP A 21 -18.30 12.20 -11.72
N LEU A 22 -17.58 11.35 -10.97
CA LEU A 22 -16.13 11.47 -10.87
C LEU A 22 -15.45 11.23 -12.21
N LYS A 23 -15.92 10.25 -12.99
CA LYS A 23 -15.38 9.95 -14.32
C LYS A 23 -15.59 11.13 -15.27
N ALA A 24 -16.79 11.70 -15.33
CA ALA A 24 -17.09 12.86 -16.16
C ALA A 24 -16.24 14.09 -15.76
N TYR A 25 -16.05 14.30 -14.46
CA TYR A 25 -15.18 15.36 -13.97
C TYR A 25 -13.73 15.17 -14.47
N ILE A 26 -13.18 13.97 -14.36
CA ILE A 26 -11.82 13.66 -14.86
C ILE A 26 -11.74 13.86 -16.39
N GLU A 27 -12.74 13.38 -17.13
CA GLU A 27 -12.79 13.45 -18.59
C GLU A 27 -12.97 14.89 -19.10
N SER A 28 -13.58 15.78 -18.31
CA SER A 28 -13.70 17.21 -18.64
C SER A 28 -12.34 17.93 -18.76
N TYR A 29 -11.29 17.35 -18.16
CA TYR A 29 -9.90 17.84 -18.29
C TYR A 29 -9.11 17.10 -19.38
N GLY A 30 -9.75 16.32 -20.24
CA GLY A 30 -9.07 15.53 -21.28
C GLY A 30 -8.28 14.35 -20.74
N LEU A 31 -8.54 13.94 -19.49
CA LEU A 31 -7.88 12.83 -18.79
C LEU A 31 -8.79 11.60 -18.76
N ARG A 32 -8.25 10.45 -18.39
CA ARG A 32 -9.00 9.21 -18.25
C ARG A 32 -8.80 8.61 -16.86
N TRP A 33 -9.87 8.14 -16.24
CA TRP A 33 -9.80 7.33 -15.03
C TRP A 33 -9.44 5.89 -15.39
N SER A 34 -8.22 5.48 -15.09
CA SER A 34 -7.69 4.18 -15.52
C SER A 34 -7.73 3.13 -14.42
N VAL A 35 -7.52 3.53 -13.18
CA VAL A 35 -7.40 2.62 -12.03
C VAL A 35 -8.10 3.21 -10.83
N VAL A 36 -8.88 2.36 -10.15
CA VAL A 36 -9.36 2.65 -8.79
C VAL A 36 -8.27 2.29 -7.80
N GLU A 37 -7.90 3.23 -6.97
CA GLU A 37 -7.01 2.96 -5.86
C GLU A 37 -7.41 3.77 -4.62
N SER A 38 -8.04 3.08 -3.69
CA SER A 38 -8.45 1.68 -3.69
C SER A 38 -9.96 1.57 -3.50
N LEU A 39 -10.54 0.41 -3.83
CA LEU A 39 -11.86 0.04 -3.32
C LEU A 39 -11.62 -0.66 -1.97
N PRO A 40 -12.04 -0.05 -0.83
CA PRO A 40 -11.66 -0.53 0.49
C PRO A 40 -12.28 -1.89 0.82
N VAL A 41 -11.50 -2.79 1.41
CA VAL A 41 -11.99 -4.04 2.00
C VAL A 41 -12.13 -3.85 3.51
N CYS A 42 -13.37 -3.86 4.00
CA CYS A 42 -13.67 -3.65 5.41
C CYS A 42 -13.00 -4.67 6.34
N GLU A 43 -12.63 -4.24 7.54
CA GLU A 43 -12.03 -5.12 8.56
C GLU A 43 -12.87 -6.38 8.81
N ALA A 44 -14.20 -6.25 8.86
CA ALA A 44 -15.10 -7.40 9.09
C ALA A 44 -14.98 -8.48 7.97
N ILE A 45 -14.55 -8.14 6.77
CA ILE A 45 -14.21 -9.13 5.74
C ILE A 45 -12.88 -9.79 6.08
N LYS A 46 -11.88 -9.01 6.46
CA LYS A 46 -10.52 -9.47 6.73
C LYS A 46 -10.47 -10.43 7.93
N TYR A 47 -11.08 -10.08 9.07
CA TYR A 47 -11.10 -10.98 10.23
C TYR A 47 -12.25 -12.01 10.22
N GLY A 48 -13.15 -11.96 9.23
CA GLY A 48 -14.27 -12.90 9.15
C GLY A 48 -15.42 -12.62 10.11
N GLY A 49 -15.71 -11.34 10.35
CA GLY A 49 -16.72 -10.87 11.29
C GLY A 49 -18.17 -11.11 10.84
N PRO A 50 -19.14 -10.85 11.72
CA PRO A 50 -20.55 -11.19 11.48
C PRO A 50 -21.19 -10.45 10.30
N GLN A 51 -20.68 -9.28 9.91
CA GLN A 51 -21.19 -8.51 8.75
C GLN A 51 -20.53 -8.89 7.43
N ARG A 52 -19.57 -9.83 7.43
CA ARG A 52 -18.75 -10.17 6.26
C ARG A 52 -19.57 -10.38 4.99
N ASN A 53 -20.62 -11.19 5.05
CA ASN A 53 -21.39 -11.55 3.86
C ASN A 53 -22.10 -10.32 3.22
N ARG A 54 -22.70 -9.45 4.04
CA ARG A 54 -23.32 -8.20 3.57
C ARG A 54 -22.30 -7.28 2.91
N LEU A 55 -21.13 -7.13 3.54
CA LEU A 55 -20.06 -6.28 3.03
C LEU A 55 -19.46 -6.81 1.74
N ILE A 56 -19.35 -8.14 1.59
CA ILE A 56 -18.94 -8.77 0.32
C ILE A 56 -19.97 -8.50 -0.77
N GLU A 57 -21.28 -8.57 -0.51
CA GLU A 57 -22.31 -8.26 -1.51
C GLU A 57 -22.26 -6.78 -1.94
N ASN A 58 -22.02 -5.85 -1.00
CA ASN A 58 -21.81 -4.44 -1.34
C ASN A 58 -20.55 -4.25 -2.22
N TYR A 59 -19.47 -4.96 -1.89
CA TYR A 59 -18.23 -4.95 -2.68
C TYR A 59 -18.45 -5.46 -4.10
N LYS A 60 -19.18 -6.57 -4.26
CA LYS A 60 -19.57 -7.15 -5.57
C LYS A 60 -20.37 -6.15 -6.40
N THR A 61 -21.33 -5.47 -5.76
CA THR A 61 -22.14 -4.45 -6.42
C THR A 61 -21.27 -3.29 -6.90
N SER A 62 -20.33 -2.82 -6.08
CA SER A 62 -19.40 -1.76 -6.44
C SER A 62 -18.48 -2.17 -7.62
N LEU A 63 -17.97 -3.41 -7.63
CA LEU A 63 -17.19 -3.94 -8.76
C LEU A 63 -18.01 -3.99 -10.06
N ALA A 64 -19.25 -4.47 -9.99
CA ALA A 64 -20.15 -4.49 -11.15
C ALA A 64 -20.38 -3.08 -11.70
N ASN A 65 -20.66 -2.11 -10.82
CA ASN A 65 -20.88 -0.71 -11.18
C ASN A 65 -19.65 -0.09 -11.85
N LEU A 66 -18.45 -0.33 -11.28
CA LEU A 66 -17.18 0.11 -11.88
C LEU A 66 -16.98 -0.49 -13.27
N GLY A 67 -17.21 -1.80 -13.38
CA GLY A 67 -17.12 -2.49 -14.66
C GLY A 67 -18.10 -1.98 -15.72
N MET A 68 -19.36 -1.69 -15.36
CA MET A 68 -20.35 -1.07 -16.24
C MET A 68 -19.94 0.34 -16.68
N CYS A 69 -19.32 1.11 -15.78
CA CYS A 69 -18.80 2.45 -16.09
C CYS A 69 -17.47 2.43 -16.86
N GLY A 70 -16.91 1.26 -17.17
CA GLY A 70 -15.69 1.13 -17.95
C GLY A 70 -14.40 1.33 -17.19
N VAL A 71 -14.42 1.35 -15.84
CA VAL A 71 -13.21 1.35 -15.00
C VAL A 71 -12.88 -0.09 -14.66
N LYS A 72 -11.81 -0.62 -15.26
CA LYS A 72 -11.54 -2.07 -15.33
C LYS A 72 -10.39 -2.55 -14.45
N THR A 73 -9.67 -1.68 -13.78
CA THR A 73 -8.59 -2.05 -12.87
C THR A 73 -8.88 -1.51 -11.48
N VAL A 74 -8.95 -2.40 -10.50
CA VAL A 74 -9.30 -2.07 -9.12
C VAL A 74 -8.23 -2.62 -8.17
N CYS A 75 -7.48 -1.72 -7.56
CA CYS A 75 -6.55 -2.03 -6.48
C CYS A 75 -7.31 -2.17 -5.15
N TYR A 76 -6.86 -3.11 -4.32
CA TYR A 76 -7.37 -3.30 -2.98
C TYR A 76 -6.27 -3.72 -2.01
N ASN A 77 -6.49 -3.48 -0.72
CA ASN A 77 -5.63 -3.89 0.38
C ASN A 77 -6.31 -4.96 1.22
N PHE A 78 -5.54 -5.91 1.74
CA PHE A 78 -6.03 -6.92 2.69
C PHE A 78 -5.18 -6.94 3.98
N MET A 79 -4.55 -5.81 4.26
CA MET A 79 -3.73 -5.61 5.46
C MET A 79 -4.63 -5.42 6.69
N PRO A 80 -4.46 -6.19 7.78
CA PRO A 80 -5.23 -6.02 9.00
C PRO A 80 -4.95 -4.69 9.68
N VAL A 81 -5.99 -3.94 10.01
CA VAL A 81 -6.02 -2.71 10.84
C VAL A 81 -5.20 -1.56 10.28
N ILE A 82 -3.97 -1.80 9.87
CA ILE A 82 -2.99 -0.81 9.48
C ILE A 82 -2.46 -1.13 8.08
N ASP A 83 -2.52 -0.16 7.20
CA ASP A 83 -2.05 -0.26 5.82
C ASP A 83 -0.52 -0.05 5.76
N TRP A 84 -0.04 1.00 5.10
CA TRP A 84 1.39 1.29 5.10
C TRP A 84 1.84 1.96 6.41
N ILE A 85 3.09 1.72 6.81
CA ILE A 85 3.62 2.19 8.09
C ILE A 85 4.92 2.95 7.88
N ARG A 86 5.00 4.16 8.45
CA ARG A 86 6.22 4.95 8.61
C ARG A 86 6.27 5.52 10.02
N THR A 87 7.45 5.81 10.50
CA THR A 87 7.69 6.42 11.82
C THR A 87 8.11 7.88 11.74
N ASP A 88 8.49 8.33 10.54
CA ASP A 88 8.83 9.71 10.23
C ASP A 88 8.39 10.01 8.78
N LEU A 89 7.65 11.07 8.61
CA LEU A 89 7.11 11.50 7.31
C LEU A 89 7.96 12.61 6.65
N HIS A 90 8.97 13.11 7.37
CA HIS A 90 9.79 14.25 6.97
C HIS A 90 11.30 14.02 7.18
N TYR A 91 11.74 12.76 7.05
CA TYR A 91 13.14 12.40 7.20
C TYR A 91 14.03 13.18 6.22
N ALA A 92 14.94 13.99 6.77
CA ALA A 92 15.78 14.89 5.99
C ALA A 92 16.80 14.13 5.12
N LEU A 93 16.90 14.52 3.87
CA LEU A 93 17.88 14.00 2.92
C LEU A 93 19.01 15.01 2.68
N PRO A 94 20.21 14.57 2.22
CA PRO A 94 21.37 15.47 2.03
C PRO A 94 21.13 16.61 1.03
N ASP A 95 20.17 16.46 0.12
CA ASP A 95 19.81 17.47 -0.89
C ASP A 95 18.77 18.50 -0.39
N GLY A 96 18.40 18.44 0.90
CA GLY A 96 17.43 19.33 1.52
C GLY A 96 15.97 18.94 1.31
N SER A 97 15.68 17.89 0.53
CA SER A 97 14.34 17.31 0.45
C SER A 97 14.07 16.38 1.65
N THR A 98 12.81 15.96 1.82
CA THR A 98 12.48 14.96 2.84
C THR A 98 11.80 13.74 2.22
N SER A 99 11.90 12.61 2.89
CA SER A 99 11.27 11.36 2.46
C SER A 99 10.58 10.64 3.61
N LEU A 100 9.80 9.65 3.26
CA LEU A 100 9.14 8.77 4.22
C LEU A 100 10.16 7.75 4.76
N TYR A 101 10.17 7.56 6.09
CA TYR A 101 11.14 6.74 6.79
C TYR A 101 10.49 5.84 7.83
N PHE A 102 10.95 4.61 7.90
CA PHE A 102 10.61 3.64 8.93
C PHE A 102 11.86 3.39 9.80
N ASN A 103 11.76 3.72 11.08
CA ASN A 103 12.76 3.40 12.08
C ASN A 103 12.29 2.24 12.95
N ARG A 104 13.03 1.17 12.97
CA ARG A 104 12.69 -0.08 13.66
C ARG A 104 12.54 0.13 15.16
N ILE A 105 13.43 0.88 15.80
CA ILE A 105 13.42 1.11 17.25
C ILE A 105 12.29 2.05 17.67
N ARG A 106 12.02 3.11 16.89
CA ARG A 106 10.84 3.98 17.17
C ARG A 106 9.53 3.21 17.01
N PHE A 107 9.46 2.30 16.05
CA PHE A 107 8.30 1.44 15.87
C PHE A 107 8.16 0.44 17.05
N ALA A 108 9.25 -0.20 17.47
CA ALA A 108 9.27 -1.06 18.65
C ALA A 108 8.89 -0.28 19.92
N TYR A 109 9.37 0.96 20.06
CA TYR A 109 8.96 1.85 21.14
C TYR A 109 7.45 2.11 21.15
N PHE A 110 6.87 2.38 19.98
CA PHE A 110 5.41 2.55 19.87
C PHE A 110 4.67 1.29 20.35
N ASP A 111 5.09 0.11 19.93
CA ASP A 111 4.46 -1.16 20.30
C ASP A 111 4.63 -1.49 21.81
N LEU A 112 5.87 -1.41 22.30
CA LEU A 112 6.22 -1.83 23.67
C LEU A 112 5.83 -0.82 24.75
N LYS A 113 6.02 0.49 24.51
CA LYS A 113 5.87 1.54 25.53
C LYS A 113 4.58 2.34 25.40
N ILE A 114 4.11 2.63 24.20
CA ILE A 114 2.89 3.40 23.96
C ILE A 114 1.69 2.49 23.88
N LEU A 115 1.70 1.54 22.95
CA LEU A 115 0.61 0.58 22.76
C LEU A 115 0.53 -0.45 23.89
N ARG A 116 1.68 -0.87 24.40
CA ARG A 116 1.82 -1.90 25.47
C ARG A 116 1.05 -3.18 25.12
N ARG A 117 1.25 -3.64 23.89
CA ARG A 117 0.60 -4.85 23.38
C ARG A 117 1.07 -6.06 24.20
N GLU A 118 0.14 -6.90 24.62
CA GLU A 118 0.44 -8.13 25.35
C GLU A 118 1.31 -9.06 24.51
N GLY A 119 2.45 -9.50 25.03
CA GLY A 119 3.39 -10.39 24.36
C GLY A 119 4.26 -9.73 23.29
N ALA A 120 4.22 -8.41 23.13
CA ALA A 120 4.97 -7.69 22.09
C ALA A 120 6.49 -7.93 22.16
N GLU A 121 7.06 -8.14 23.34
CA GLU A 121 8.49 -8.39 23.52
C GLU A 121 9.00 -9.60 22.73
N GLN A 122 8.13 -10.56 22.43
CA GLN A 122 8.48 -11.75 21.65
C GLN A 122 8.73 -11.46 20.15
N ASP A 123 8.30 -10.31 19.66
CA ASP A 123 8.46 -9.88 18.27
C ASP A 123 9.78 -9.10 18.05
N TYR A 124 10.55 -8.87 19.11
CA TYR A 124 11.79 -8.07 19.09
C TYR A 124 12.96 -8.86 19.69
N ILE A 125 14.16 -8.65 19.14
CA ILE A 125 15.38 -9.23 19.72
C ILE A 125 15.78 -8.47 21.00
N PRO A 126 16.54 -9.08 21.92
CA PRO A 126 16.92 -8.43 23.18
C PRO A 126 17.61 -7.08 23.01
N GLU A 127 18.41 -6.93 21.97
CA GLU A 127 19.13 -5.69 21.63
C GLU A 127 18.15 -4.57 21.27
N GLU A 128 17.10 -4.86 20.49
CA GLU A 128 16.03 -3.90 20.14
C GLU A 128 15.26 -3.46 21.40
N VAL A 129 14.98 -4.40 22.31
CA VAL A 129 14.29 -4.08 23.59
C VAL A 129 15.16 -3.17 24.45
N GLN A 130 16.47 -3.43 24.52
CA GLN A 130 17.41 -2.56 25.23
C GLN A 130 17.45 -1.15 24.62
N GLU A 131 17.56 -1.02 23.30
CA GLU A 131 17.53 0.28 22.62
C GLU A 131 16.21 1.03 22.87
N VAL A 132 15.08 0.33 22.95
CA VAL A 132 13.79 0.91 23.33
C VAL A 132 13.81 1.43 24.77
N ASP A 133 14.43 0.72 25.73
CA ASP A 133 14.56 1.18 27.10
C ASP A 133 15.47 2.41 27.22
N GLU A 134 16.52 2.49 26.42
CA GLU A 134 17.38 3.67 26.33
C GLU A 134 16.64 4.86 25.72
N LEU A 135 15.87 4.65 24.65
CA LEU A 135 15.02 5.67 24.04
C LEU A 135 13.98 6.21 25.02
N ASP A 136 13.37 5.35 25.86
CA ASP A 136 12.33 5.76 26.82
C ASP A 136 12.86 6.78 27.85
N GLN A 137 14.16 6.77 28.12
CA GLN A 137 14.81 7.72 29.04
C GLN A 137 14.99 9.12 28.45
N SER A 138 14.97 9.25 27.12
CA SER A 138 15.32 10.49 26.41
C SER A 138 14.17 11.06 25.56
N ILE A 139 13.26 10.21 25.10
CA ILE A 139 12.15 10.63 24.22
C ILE A 139 11.20 11.60 24.92
N THR A 140 10.92 12.72 24.28
CA THR A 140 10.04 13.76 24.81
C THR A 140 8.55 13.42 24.63
N ALA A 141 7.70 14.12 25.38
CA ALA A 141 6.24 13.99 25.22
C ALA A 141 5.77 14.42 23.82
N ALA A 142 6.42 15.40 23.21
CA ALA A 142 6.13 15.85 21.85
C ALA A 142 6.46 14.77 20.81
N GLU A 143 7.62 14.16 20.90
CA GLU A 143 8.01 13.04 20.00
C GLU A 143 7.10 11.82 20.16
N LYS A 144 6.64 11.50 21.38
CA LYS A 144 5.65 10.45 21.61
C LYS A 144 4.32 10.76 20.92
N ALA A 145 3.86 11.99 21.03
CA ALA A 145 2.63 12.43 20.37
C ALA A 145 2.74 12.41 18.86
N GLU A 146 3.87 12.86 18.30
CA GLU A 146 4.16 12.82 16.87
C GLU A 146 4.22 11.37 16.35
N LEU A 147 4.83 10.45 17.09
CA LEU A 147 4.91 9.04 16.72
C LEU A 147 3.52 8.38 16.69
N ILE A 148 2.66 8.70 17.66
CA ILE A 148 1.26 8.25 17.68
C ILE A 148 0.53 8.78 16.44
N ASP A 149 0.60 10.09 16.20
CA ASP A 149 -0.05 10.76 15.10
C ASP A 149 0.43 10.20 13.74
N THR A 150 1.73 10.01 13.60
CA THR A 150 2.32 9.43 12.38
C THR A 150 1.82 8.02 12.12
N ILE A 151 1.93 7.10 13.09
CA ILE A 151 1.68 5.67 12.85
C ILE A 151 0.19 5.35 12.71
N ILE A 152 -0.69 5.96 13.50
CA ILE A 152 -2.10 5.57 13.55
C ILE A 152 -3.10 6.61 13.06
N VAL A 153 -2.66 7.82 12.74
CA VAL A 153 -3.54 8.85 12.17
C VAL A 153 -3.10 9.20 10.74
N LYS A 154 -1.94 9.81 10.56
CA LYS A 154 -1.51 10.35 9.27
C LYS A 154 -1.29 9.29 8.19
N THR A 155 -0.69 8.15 8.54
CA THR A 155 -0.47 7.07 7.57
C THR A 155 -1.74 6.27 7.25
N GLN A 156 -2.79 6.39 8.07
CA GLN A 156 -4.04 5.63 7.92
C GLN A 156 -5.24 6.48 7.52
N GLY A 157 -5.21 7.77 7.81
CA GLY A 157 -6.39 8.63 7.81
C GLY A 157 -7.09 8.81 6.47
N PHE A 158 -6.39 8.63 5.36
CA PHE A 158 -6.98 8.80 4.02
C PHE A 158 -7.30 7.48 3.30
N ILE A 159 -6.98 6.33 3.91
CA ILE A 159 -7.19 5.01 3.29
C ILE A 159 -8.47 4.35 3.80
N ASP A 160 -8.61 4.14 5.10
CA ASP A 160 -9.69 3.33 5.68
C ASP A 160 -10.60 4.06 6.67
N GLY A 161 -10.24 5.26 7.09
CA GLY A 161 -11.05 6.04 8.01
C GLY A 161 -11.29 5.42 9.40
N ASN A 162 -10.55 4.39 9.79
CA ASN A 162 -10.72 3.73 11.08
C ASN A 162 -10.43 4.65 12.27
N ILE A 163 -9.41 5.51 12.13
CA ILE A 163 -9.05 6.52 13.11
C ILE A 163 -8.86 7.84 12.37
N GLN A 164 -9.71 8.81 12.66
CA GLN A 164 -9.73 10.10 12.00
C GLN A 164 -8.84 11.10 12.73
N GLU A 165 -8.40 12.14 12.00
CA GLU A 165 -7.78 13.32 12.61
C GLU A 165 -8.73 13.93 13.65
N GLY A 166 -8.19 14.29 14.82
CA GLY A 166 -8.99 14.80 15.94
C GLY A 166 -9.61 13.73 16.85
N GLU A 167 -9.36 12.44 16.62
CA GLU A 167 -9.77 11.38 17.54
C GLU A 167 -9.18 11.60 18.94
N LEU A 168 -10.03 11.67 19.96
CA LEU A 168 -9.61 11.98 21.33
C LEU A 168 -8.75 10.89 21.98
N TYR A 169 -8.96 9.64 21.58
CA TYR A 169 -8.29 8.48 22.17
C TYR A 169 -7.75 7.50 21.12
N PRO A 170 -6.86 7.96 20.22
CA PRO A 170 -6.44 7.15 19.07
C PRO A 170 -5.79 5.82 19.47
N VAL A 171 -4.94 5.81 20.50
CA VAL A 171 -4.29 4.59 20.99
C VAL A 171 -5.31 3.57 21.55
N ARG A 172 -6.35 4.03 22.26
CA ARG A 172 -7.39 3.14 22.76
C ARG A 172 -8.17 2.51 21.62
N LYS A 173 -8.62 3.33 20.68
CA LYS A 173 -9.35 2.86 19.50
C LYS A 173 -8.51 1.89 18.66
N PHE A 174 -7.23 2.17 18.53
CA PHE A 174 -6.31 1.28 17.84
C PHE A 174 -6.17 -0.09 18.54
N ARG A 175 -6.07 -0.11 19.89
CA ARG A 175 -6.08 -1.38 20.65
C ARG A 175 -7.38 -2.17 20.44
N GLU A 176 -8.53 -1.49 20.38
CA GLU A 176 -9.82 -2.12 20.12
C GLU A 176 -9.85 -2.78 18.73
N LEU A 177 -9.28 -2.13 17.71
CA LEU A 177 -9.14 -2.70 16.37
C LEU A 177 -8.20 -3.91 16.36
N LEU A 178 -7.05 -3.83 17.02
CA LEU A 178 -6.12 -4.96 17.14
C LEU A 178 -6.78 -6.17 17.82
N ALA A 179 -7.63 -5.94 18.82
CA ALA A 179 -8.33 -6.99 19.53
C ALA A 179 -9.28 -7.81 18.64
N LEU A 180 -9.76 -7.24 17.51
CA LEU A 180 -10.58 -7.98 16.53
C LEU A 180 -9.80 -9.11 15.85
N TYR A 181 -8.47 -9.02 15.84
CA TYR A 181 -7.59 -10.02 15.23
C TYR A 181 -7.02 -11.05 16.22
N LYS A 182 -7.49 -11.02 17.49
CA LYS A 182 -7.06 -12.04 18.47
C LYS A 182 -7.43 -13.43 17.99
N GLY A 183 -6.41 -14.27 17.78
CA GLY A 183 -6.59 -15.64 17.26
C GLY A 183 -6.69 -15.74 15.72
N ILE A 184 -6.51 -14.64 15.00
CA ILE A 184 -6.39 -14.64 13.55
C ILE A 184 -4.90 -14.73 13.18
N ASP A 185 -4.46 -15.93 12.87
CA ASP A 185 -3.12 -16.17 12.34
C ASP A 185 -3.04 -15.96 10.81
N ARG A 186 -1.86 -16.17 10.26
CA ARG A 186 -1.60 -16.05 8.81
C ARG A 186 -2.47 -17.00 7.98
N GLN A 187 -2.68 -18.23 8.45
CA GLN A 187 -3.51 -19.20 7.74
C GLN A 187 -4.97 -18.76 7.72
N ARG A 188 -5.49 -18.31 8.84
CA ARG A 188 -6.87 -17.83 8.96
C ARG A 188 -7.11 -16.59 8.11
N LEU A 189 -6.16 -15.65 8.08
CA LEU A 189 -6.26 -14.46 7.22
C LEU A 189 -6.25 -14.84 5.74
N ARG A 190 -5.42 -15.81 5.32
CA ARG A 190 -5.41 -16.37 3.98
C ARG A 190 -6.74 -17.05 3.61
N GLU A 191 -7.34 -17.82 4.52
CA GLU A 191 -8.66 -18.43 4.30
C GLU A 191 -9.75 -17.36 4.11
N ASN A 192 -9.71 -16.29 4.90
CA ASN A 192 -10.64 -15.17 4.75
C ASN A 192 -10.46 -14.44 3.40
N LEU A 193 -9.20 -14.24 2.95
CA LEU A 193 -8.91 -13.68 1.64
C LEU A 193 -9.41 -14.60 0.52
N ARG A 194 -9.17 -15.92 0.60
CA ARG A 194 -9.69 -16.89 -0.37
C ARG A 194 -11.21 -16.81 -0.47
N THR A 195 -11.91 -16.82 0.68
CA THR A 195 -13.38 -16.72 0.72
C THR A 195 -13.87 -15.43 0.05
N PHE A 196 -13.18 -14.31 0.27
CA PHE A 196 -13.49 -13.04 -0.38
C PHE A 196 -13.28 -13.12 -1.89
N LEU A 197 -12.14 -13.64 -2.36
CA LEU A 197 -11.82 -13.78 -3.77
C LEU A 197 -12.80 -14.70 -4.49
N GLU A 198 -13.12 -15.86 -3.92
CA GLU A 198 -14.11 -16.80 -4.49
C GLU A 198 -15.49 -16.15 -4.68
N ALA A 199 -15.87 -15.24 -3.78
CA ALA A 199 -17.14 -14.54 -3.86
C ALA A 199 -17.15 -13.44 -4.94
N VAL A 200 -16.02 -12.71 -5.15
CA VAL A 200 -15.98 -11.55 -6.05
C VAL A 200 -15.54 -11.88 -7.48
N MET A 201 -14.77 -12.96 -7.70
CA MET A 201 -14.25 -13.31 -9.03
C MET A 201 -15.35 -13.52 -10.09
N PRO A 202 -16.50 -14.14 -9.81
CA PRO A 202 -17.58 -14.25 -10.81
C PRO A 202 -18.10 -12.89 -11.32
N VAL A 203 -18.03 -11.85 -10.49
CA VAL A 203 -18.36 -10.47 -10.90
C VAL A 203 -17.25 -9.90 -11.78
N CYS A 204 -15.99 -10.13 -11.40
CA CYS A 204 -14.84 -9.75 -12.20
C CYS A 204 -14.89 -10.37 -13.61
N ASP A 205 -15.21 -11.67 -13.71
CA ASP A 205 -15.38 -12.38 -14.97
C ASP A 205 -16.51 -11.76 -15.82
N THR A 206 -17.65 -11.48 -15.20
CA THR A 206 -18.83 -10.96 -15.91
C THR A 206 -18.59 -9.57 -16.49
N TYR A 207 -17.92 -8.70 -15.74
CA TYR A 207 -17.75 -7.30 -16.11
C TYR A 207 -16.34 -6.97 -16.64
N GLY A 208 -15.45 -7.95 -16.72
CA GLY A 208 -14.06 -7.80 -17.18
C GLY A 208 -13.26 -6.84 -16.30
N VAL A 209 -13.37 -6.97 -14.98
CA VAL A 209 -12.67 -6.14 -13.98
C VAL A 209 -11.47 -6.91 -13.43
N ASN A 210 -10.30 -6.34 -13.55
CA ASN A 210 -9.08 -6.85 -12.93
C ASN A 210 -9.02 -6.35 -11.48
N LEU A 211 -9.05 -7.27 -10.53
CA LEU A 211 -8.89 -7.00 -9.11
C LEU A 211 -7.44 -7.31 -8.71
N CYS A 212 -6.72 -6.33 -8.20
CA CYS A 212 -5.30 -6.47 -7.90
C CYS A 212 -4.97 -6.05 -6.47
N ILE A 213 -4.37 -7.00 -5.71
CA ILE A 213 -3.99 -6.77 -4.32
C ILE A 213 -2.68 -5.98 -4.24
N HIS A 214 -2.64 -5.00 -3.34
CA HIS A 214 -1.41 -4.32 -2.96
C HIS A 214 -0.59 -5.19 -1.98
N PRO A 215 0.73 -5.34 -2.15
CA PRO A 215 1.56 -6.06 -1.18
C PRO A 215 1.60 -5.34 0.17
N ASP A 216 1.86 -6.09 1.22
CA ASP A 216 2.01 -5.53 2.57
C ASP A 216 3.13 -4.48 2.62
N ASP A 217 2.92 -3.38 3.33
CA ASP A 217 3.88 -2.29 3.50
C ASP A 217 4.02 -1.88 4.98
N PRO A 218 5.10 -2.26 5.64
CA PRO A 218 6.24 -3.04 5.15
C PRO A 218 5.90 -4.54 4.96
N PRO A 219 6.69 -5.27 4.13
CA PRO A 219 6.45 -6.69 3.82
C PRO A 219 7.03 -7.62 4.89
N PHE A 220 6.70 -7.35 6.14
CA PHE A 220 7.01 -8.17 7.31
C PHE A 220 5.97 -7.98 8.41
N GLN A 221 5.93 -8.89 9.37
CA GLN A 221 4.96 -8.86 10.46
C GLN A 221 5.14 -7.62 11.35
N VAL A 222 4.03 -7.00 11.72
CA VAL A 222 3.96 -5.80 12.55
C VAL A 222 2.85 -5.93 13.57
N LEU A 223 3.08 -5.47 14.80
CA LEU A 223 2.07 -5.41 15.89
C LEU A 223 1.38 -6.77 16.16
N GLY A 224 2.07 -7.89 15.95
CA GLY A 224 1.49 -9.23 16.06
C GLY A 224 0.42 -9.55 15.00
N LEU A 225 0.16 -8.65 14.05
CA LEU A 225 -0.80 -8.86 12.97
C LEU A 225 -0.18 -9.69 11.84
N PRO A 226 -0.91 -10.67 11.27
CA PRO A 226 -0.43 -11.43 10.14
C PRO A 226 -0.32 -10.55 8.89
N ARG A 227 0.75 -10.78 8.11
CA ARG A 227 0.95 -10.23 6.76
C ARG A 227 1.00 -11.40 5.77
N ILE A 228 0.35 -11.27 4.63
CA ILE A 228 0.08 -12.41 3.71
C ILE A 228 0.48 -12.16 2.25
N VAL A 229 1.00 -10.96 1.93
CA VAL A 229 1.54 -10.60 0.62
C VAL A 229 2.90 -9.91 0.82
N THR A 230 3.89 -10.67 1.31
CA THR A 230 5.20 -10.15 1.74
C THR A 230 6.35 -10.51 0.83
N ASP A 231 6.21 -11.59 0.06
CA ASP A 231 7.28 -12.15 -0.78
C ASP A 231 6.73 -12.96 -1.97
N GLY A 232 7.63 -13.57 -2.75
CA GLY A 232 7.26 -14.37 -3.91
C GLY A 232 6.43 -15.60 -3.61
N ALA A 233 6.61 -16.23 -2.44
CA ALA A 233 5.82 -17.41 -2.05
C ALA A 233 4.38 -16.99 -1.69
N ASP A 234 4.21 -15.84 -1.08
CA ASP A 234 2.90 -15.27 -0.80
C ASP A 234 2.12 -14.91 -2.06
N ILE A 235 2.80 -14.25 -2.99
CA ILE A 235 2.22 -13.88 -4.28
C ILE A 235 1.81 -15.13 -5.05
N GLU A 236 2.65 -16.15 -5.07
CA GLU A 236 2.32 -17.43 -5.72
C GLU A 236 1.11 -18.08 -5.07
N TRP A 237 1.08 -18.17 -3.74
CA TRP A 237 -0.08 -18.68 -3.00
C TRP A 237 -1.36 -17.90 -3.34
N LEU A 238 -1.32 -16.56 -3.35
CA LEU A 238 -2.44 -15.69 -3.68
C LEU A 238 -3.04 -16.01 -5.06
N LEU A 239 -2.17 -16.12 -6.06
CA LEU A 239 -2.58 -16.36 -7.43
C LEU A 239 -3.14 -17.78 -7.64
N GLN A 240 -2.67 -18.74 -6.84
CA GLN A 240 -3.16 -20.13 -6.84
C GLN A 240 -4.41 -20.32 -5.97
N ALA A 241 -4.61 -19.48 -4.94
CA ALA A 241 -5.75 -19.59 -4.02
C ALA A 241 -7.10 -19.49 -4.75
N VAL A 242 -7.17 -18.62 -5.76
CA VAL A 242 -8.23 -18.56 -6.75
C VAL A 242 -7.56 -18.30 -8.11
N ASP A 243 -7.33 -19.34 -8.88
CA ASP A 243 -6.66 -19.23 -10.19
C ASP A 243 -7.63 -18.67 -11.23
N ASN A 244 -7.68 -17.36 -11.30
CA ASN A 244 -8.52 -16.59 -12.21
C ASN A 244 -7.68 -15.45 -12.81
N PRO A 245 -7.75 -15.19 -14.13
CA PRO A 245 -6.95 -14.14 -14.78
C PRO A 245 -7.24 -12.74 -14.24
N HIS A 246 -8.43 -12.51 -13.68
CA HIS A 246 -8.79 -11.25 -13.05
C HIS A 246 -8.30 -11.11 -11.59
N ASN A 247 -7.83 -12.19 -10.95
CA ASN A 247 -7.14 -12.13 -9.66
C ASN A 247 -5.65 -11.86 -9.91
N GLY A 248 -5.17 -10.69 -9.54
CA GLY A 248 -3.81 -10.27 -9.85
C GLY A 248 -3.15 -9.41 -8.77
N LEU A 249 -2.02 -8.87 -9.14
CA LEU A 249 -1.14 -8.11 -8.25
C LEU A 249 -1.10 -6.62 -8.66
N THR A 250 -1.18 -5.74 -7.69
CA THR A 250 -0.57 -4.41 -7.76
C THR A 250 0.90 -4.57 -7.41
N PHE A 251 1.78 -4.50 -8.39
CA PHE A 251 3.21 -4.64 -8.12
C PHE A 251 3.76 -3.34 -7.55
N CYS A 252 3.81 -3.22 -6.24
CA CYS A 252 4.43 -2.06 -5.59
C CYS A 252 5.92 -2.31 -5.35
N ALA A 253 6.76 -1.73 -6.20
CA ALA A 253 8.21 -1.88 -6.09
C ALA A 253 8.74 -1.32 -4.77
N GLY A 254 8.15 -0.24 -4.24
CA GLY A 254 8.54 0.34 -2.97
C GLY A 254 8.27 -0.58 -1.78
N SER A 255 7.05 -1.11 -1.66
CA SER A 255 6.70 -2.05 -0.59
C SER A 255 7.58 -3.29 -0.65
N LEU A 256 7.67 -3.94 -1.80
CA LEU A 256 8.47 -5.16 -1.96
C LEU A 256 9.97 -4.91 -1.71
N SER A 257 10.52 -3.77 -2.14
CA SER A 257 11.94 -3.46 -1.96
C SER A 257 12.33 -3.08 -0.52
N SER A 258 11.36 -2.76 0.36
CA SER A 258 11.61 -2.52 1.78
C SER A 258 11.84 -3.82 2.57
N GLY A 259 11.52 -4.98 1.98
CA GLY A 259 11.86 -6.29 2.54
C GLY A 259 13.21 -6.77 2.02
N SER A 260 14.12 -7.12 2.93
CA SER A 260 15.46 -7.60 2.58
C SER A 260 15.46 -8.93 1.82
N GLN A 261 14.41 -9.73 2.00
CA GLN A 261 14.20 -11.03 1.36
C GLN A 261 13.83 -10.94 -0.12
N ASN A 262 13.44 -9.76 -0.63
CA ASN A 262 12.90 -9.60 -1.97
C ASN A 262 13.94 -9.08 -2.98
N ASP A 263 14.00 -9.70 -4.15
CA ASP A 263 14.55 -9.12 -5.39
C ASP A 263 13.39 -8.74 -6.31
N THR A 264 13.19 -7.44 -6.49
CA THR A 264 12.06 -6.91 -7.26
C THR A 264 12.08 -7.32 -8.73
N ARG A 265 13.26 -7.52 -9.33
CA ARG A 265 13.40 -7.98 -10.73
C ARG A 265 12.98 -9.44 -10.88
N GLU A 266 13.38 -10.31 -9.92
CA GLU A 266 12.96 -11.70 -9.92
C GLU A 266 11.45 -11.80 -9.79
N LEU A 267 10.87 -11.08 -8.82
CA LEU A 267 9.43 -11.05 -8.61
C LEU A 267 8.69 -10.53 -9.84
N ALA A 268 9.17 -9.47 -10.47
CA ALA A 268 8.57 -8.95 -11.69
C ALA A 268 8.57 -9.96 -12.84
N ARG A 269 9.70 -10.66 -13.10
CA ARG A 269 9.78 -11.71 -14.13
C ARG A 269 8.79 -12.84 -13.88
N ARG A 270 8.60 -13.25 -12.63
CA ARG A 270 7.68 -14.33 -12.26
C ARG A 270 6.22 -13.93 -12.41
N PHE A 271 5.88 -12.70 -12.07
CA PHE A 271 4.49 -12.28 -11.86
C PHE A 271 3.99 -11.21 -12.85
N ALA A 272 4.80 -10.77 -13.82
CA ALA A 272 4.44 -9.71 -14.75
C ALA A 272 3.08 -9.94 -15.44
N ARG A 273 2.80 -11.15 -15.87
CA ARG A 273 1.55 -11.51 -16.59
C ARG A 273 0.30 -11.54 -15.70
N ARG A 274 0.47 -11.57 -14.40
CA ARG A 274 -0.61 -11.52 -13.40
C ARG A 274 -0.59 -10.18 -12.63
N THR A 275 0.22 -9.23 -13.07
CA THR A 275 0.24 -7.86 -12.56
C THR A 275 -0.73 -7.02 -13.37
N HIS A 276 -1.63 -6.31 -12.72
CA HIS A 276 -2.63 -5.46 -13.37
C HIS A 276 -2.38 -3.97 -13.16
N PHE A 277 -1.50 -3.63 -12.21
CA PHE A 277 -1.12 -2.27 -11.89
C PHE A 277 0.28 -2.23 -11.28
N VAL A 278 1.05 -1.16 -11.50
CA VAL A 278 2.42 -1.03 -10.97
C VAL A 278 2.61 0.30 -10.25
N HIS A 279 3.21 0.22 -9.06
CA HIS A 279 3.78 1.36 -8.35
C HIS A 279 5.29 1.39 -8.54
N LEU A 280 5.75 2.41 -9.25
CA LEU A 280 7.17 2.66 -9.50
C LEU A 280 7.71 3.59 -8.41
N ARG A 281 7.97 3.05 -7.25
CA ARG A 281 8.56 3.71 -6.09
C ARG A 281 9.72 2.85 -5.58
N SER A 282 10.71 3.41 -4.90
CA SER A 282 11.92 2.70 -4.49
C SER A 282 12.30 3.01 -3.05
N THR A 283 12.89 2.03 -2.38
CA THR A 283 13.36 2.15 -1.00
C THR A 283 14.83 1.74 -0.88
N GLU A 284 15.47 2.19 0.19
CA GLU A 284 16.79 1.78 0.65
C GLU A 284 16.67 1.22 2.06
N ILE A 285 17.24 0.04 2.30
CA ILE A 285 17.34 -0.55 3.63
C ILE A 285 18.62 -0.03 4.28
N LEU A 286 18.48 0.43 5.51
CA LEU A 286 19.54 0.96 6.34
C LEU A 286 19.93 -0.08 7.42
N PRO A 287 21.05 0.12 8.12
CA PRO A 287 21.42 -0.74 9.26
C PRO A 287 20.31 -0.81 10.32
N GLY A 288 20.20 -1.94 11.01
CA GLY A 288 19.20 -2.14 12.07
C GLY A 288 17.79 -2.48 11.57
N GLY A 289 17.58 -2.66 10.26
CA GLY A 289 16.27 -2.98 9.70
C GLY A 289 15.40 -1.75 9.39
N ASP A 290 15.98 -0.57 9.51
CA ASP A 290 15.36 0.68 9.06
C ASP A 290 15.27 0.71 7.53
N PHE A 291 14.32 1.49 7.01
CA PHE A 291 14.29 1.79 5.58
C PHE A 291 13.73 3.20 5.31
N ARG A 292 14.16 3.77 4.19
CA ARG A 292 13.63 5.04 3.69
C ARG A 292 13.26 4.98 2.23
N GLU A 293 12.37 5.85 1.81
CA GLU A 293 12.08 6.01 0.39
C GLU A 293 13.17 6.84 -0.30
N THR A 294 13.50 6.46 -1.53
CA THR A 294 14.60 7.07 -2.30
C THR A 294 14.07 7.83 -3.51
N SER A 295 14.99 8.43 -4.27
CA SER A 295 14.71 8.85 -5.64
C SER A 295 14.29 7.66 -6.50
N HIS A 296 13.46 7.89 -7.51
CA HIS A 296 13.06 6.88 -8.50
C HIS A 296 14.22 6.37 -9.37
N LEU A 297 15.36 7.04 -9.35
CA LEU A 297 16.60 6.60 -10.03
C LEU A 297 17.54 5.78 -9.13
N ALA A 298 17.17 5.55 -7.87
CA ALA A 298 18.03 4.90 -6.89
C ALA A 298 17.27 3.85 -6.08
N GLY A 299 18.00 3.20 -5.16
CA GLY A 299 17.43 2.23 -4.22
C GLY A 299 17.21 0.85 -4.81
N ARG A 300 16.53 0.01 -4.03
CA ARG A 300 16.34 -1.43 -4.29
C ARG A 300 15.16 -1.74 -5.22
N GLY A 301 14.33 -0.72 -5.55
CA GLY A 301 13.20 -0.88 -6.46
C GLY A 301 13.62 -1.23 -7.90
N GLN A 302 14.83 -0.82 -8.34
CA GLN A 302 15.44 -1.13 -9.65
C GLN A 302 14.50 -0.80 -10.81
N LEU A 303 13.89 0.38 -10.77
CA LEU A 303 12.72 0.74 -11.56
C LEU A 303 12.94 0.67 -13.08
N LEU A 304 14.16 0.98 -13.58
CA LEU A 304 14.47 0.84 -14.99
C LEU A 304 14.33 -0.62 -15.48
N ASP A 305 14.82 -1.57 -14.69
CA ASP A 305 14.69 -3.00 -15.02
C ASP A 305 13.25 -3.48 -14.93
N LEU A 306 12.48 -2.97 -13.95
CA LEU A 306 11.05 -3.27 -13.85
C LEU A 306 10.29 -2.77 -15.08
N ILE A 307 10.55 -1.55 -15.54
CA ILE A 307 9.92 -1.00 -16.74
C ILE A 307 10.24 -1.88 -17.95
N ARG A 308 11.52 -2.30 -18.13
CA ARG A 308 11.90 -3.23 -19.21
C ARG A 308 11.11 -4.54 -19.15
N ILE A 309 10.97 -5.13 -17.96
CA ILE A 309 10.25 -6.39 -17.77
C ILE A 309 8.75 -6.20 -18.09
N PHE A 310 8.12 -5.19 -17.54
CA PHE A 310 6.68 -4.98 -17.73
C PHE A 310 6.32 -4.56 -19.15
N GLU A 311 7.11 -3.67 -19.79
CA GLU A 311 6.88 -3.29 -21.19
C GLU A 311 7.01 -4.51 -22.13
N LYS A 312 7.88 -5.48 -21.81
CA LYS A 312 8.08 -6.70 -22.59
C LYS A 312 7.00 -7.78 -22.32
N GLU A 313 6.71 -8.05 -21.05
CA GLU A 313 5.87 -9.20 -20.66
C GLU A 313 4.38 -8.85 -20.53
N ASN A 314 4.05 -7.58 -20.32
CA ASN A 314 2.67 -7.08 -20.13
C ASN A 314 2.55 -5.63 -20.64
N PRO A 315 2.69 -5.42 -21.97
CA PRO A 315 2.68 -4.07 -22.55
C PRO A 315 1.36 -3.34 -22.32
N GLY A 316 1.43 -2.05 -22.04
CA GLY A 316 0.25 -1.21 -21.78
C GLY A 316 -0.29 -1.29 -20.36
N LEU A 317 0.42 -1.97 -19.46
CA LEU A 317 0.09 -2.04 -18.04
C LEU A 317 0.08 -0.63 -17.40
N PRO A 318 -0.98 -0.23 -16.65
CA PRO A 318 -0.97 1.03 -15.92
C PRO A 318 0.15 1.07 -14.89
N MET A 319 0.91 2.17 -14.89
CA MET A 319 1.99 2.42 -13.95
C MET A 319 1.85 3.81 -13.34
N ARG A 320 2.17 3.97 -12.05
CA ARG A 320 2.21 5.26 -11.36
C ARG A 320 3.48 5.40 -10.54
N VAL A 321 3.89 6.63 -10.29
CA VAL A 321 5.08 6.96 -9.49
C VAL A 321 4.86 6.75 -7.98
N ASP A 322 3.60 6.64 -7.55
CA ASP A 322 3.19 6.49 -6.15
C ASP A 322 3.68 7.65 -5.26
N HIS A 323 4.59 7.42 -4.31
CA HIS A 323 5.11 8.47 -3.46
C HIS A 323 6.21 9.29 -4.15
N GLY A 324 6.27 10.58 -3.82
CA GLY A 324 7.36 11.49 -4.15
C GLY A 324 7.98 12.07 -2.87
N ARG A 325 9.20 12.59 -2.98
CA ARG A 325 9.84 13.32 -1.88
C ARG A 325 9.17 14.68 -1.70
N THR A 326 9.19 15.24 -0.48
CA THR A 326 8.79 16.63 -0.27
C THR A 326 9.94 17.53 -0.72
N MET A 327 9.70 18.35 -1.73
CA MET A 327 10.68 19.25 -2.32
C MET A 327 10.55 20.66 -1.76
N LEU A 328 11.53 21.52 -2.01
CA LEU A 328 11.50 22.91 -1.61
C LEU A 328 10.21 23.61 -2.05
N GLY A 329 9.46 24.12 -1.09
CA GLY A 329 8.19 24.79 -1.27
C GLY A 329 6.94 23.94 -1.08
N ASP A 330 7.05 22.62 -1.25
CA ASP A 330 5.92 21.70 -1.06
C ASP A 330 5.39 21.69 0.37
N GLU A 331 6.25 21.93 1.36
CA GLU A 331 5.91 21.95 2.79
C GLU A 331 4.90 23.03 3.18
N LYS A 332 4.71 24.05 2.33
CA LYS A 332 3.79 25.17 2.57
C LYS A 332 2.40 24.92 2.00
N GLU A 333 2.24 23.93 1.17
CA GLU A 333 1.01 23.68 0.39
C GLU A 333 0.04 22.71 1.06
N GLY A 334 0.41 22.12 2.22
CA GLY A 334 -0.46 21.21 2.98
C GLY A 334 -0.74 19.87 2.31
N TYR A 335 0.14 19.42 1.41
CA TYR A 335 0.03 18.10 0.81
C TYR A 335 0.25 16.98 1.83
N ASN A 336 -0.43 15.87 1.65
CA ASN A 336 -0.12 14.67 2.40
C ASN A 336 1.32 14.22 2.13
N PRO A 337 2.07 13.81 3.15
CA PRO A 337 3.44 13.30 2.99
C PRO A 337 3.50 12.16 1.97
N GLY A 338 4.50 12.21 1.08
CA GLY A 338 4.60 11.30 -0.06
C GLY A 338 3.77 11.71 -1.29
N TYR A 339 2.85 12.66 -1.17
CA TYR A 339 1.94 13.07 -2.24
C TYR A 339 2.11 14.55 -2.65
N SER A 340 3.26 15.14 -2.36
CA SER A 340 3.58 16.51 -2.77
C SER A 340 3.58 16.69 -4.29
N PHE A 341 3.22 17.89 -4.73
CA PHE A 341 3.13 18.18 -6.18
C PHE A 341 4.50 18.14 -6.86
N HIS A 342 5.46 18.93 -6.39
CA HIS A 342 6.79 19.01 -7.02
C HIS A 342 7.55 17.68 -6.94
N GLY A 343 7.47 17.00 -5.78
CA GLY A 343 8.11 15.71 -5.60
C GLY A 343 7.56 14.64 -6.54
N ARG A 344 6.23 14.60 -6.74
CA ARG A 344 5.62 13.65 -7.68
C ARG A 344 5.85 14.05 -9.15
N MET A 345 5.90 15.34 -9.47
CA MET A 345 6.29 15.79 -10.82
C MET A 345 7.73 15.42 -11.15
N LEU A 346 8.67 15.56 -10.20
CA LEU A 346 10.05 15.08 -10.37
C LEU A 346 10.08 13.56 -10.59
N ALA A 347 9.37 12.80 -9.77
CA ALA A 347 9.25 11.35 -9.90
C ALA A 347 8.69 10.95 -11.27
N LEU A 348 7.64 11.62 -11.74
CA LEU A 348 7.04 11.38 -13.04
C LEU A 348 8.02 11.64 -14.18
N ALA A 349 8.76 12.76 -14.14
CA ALA A 349 9.78 13.07 -15.14
C ALA A 349 10.90 12.01 -15.17
N GLN A 350 11.32 11.51 -14.01
CA GLN A 350 12.31 10.43 -13.93
C GLN A 350 11.78 9.13 -14.55
N VAL A 351 10.55 8.75 -14.25
CA VAL A 351 9.91 7.54 -14.80
C VAL A 351 9.67 7.68 -16.30
N GLU A 352 9.18 8.82 -16.78
CA GLU A 352 8.99 9.08 -18.21
C GLU A 352 10.32 9.00 -18.98
N GLY A 353 11.40 9.52 -18.41
CA GLY A 353 12.75 9.41 -18.99
C GLY A 353 13.19 7.94 -19.11
N MET A 354 12.98 7.12 -18.06
CA MET A 354 13.26 5.69 -18.11
C MET A 354 12.38 4.96 -19.14
N MET A 355 11.10 5.25 -19.22
CA MET A 355 10.18 4.67 -20.20
C MET A 355 10.58 5.04 -21.64
N ALA A 356 11.01 6.30 -21.88
CA ALA A 356 11.48 6.74 -23.19
C ALA A 356 12.74 5.96 -23.61
N ALA A 357 13.69 5.76 -22.69
CA ALA A 357 14.89 4.97 -22.93
C ALA A 357 14.56 3.51 -23.27
N VAL A 358 13.70 2.88 -22.48
CA VAL A 358 13.27 1.48 -22.70
C VAL A 358 12.57 1.31 -24.06
N ARG A 359 11.68 2.23 -24.42
CA ARG A 359 11.01 2.19 -25.74
C ARG A 359 11.98 2.38 -26.90
N ASP A 360 13.05 3.17 -26.75
CA ASP A 360 14.10 3.28 -27.74
C ASP A 360 14.93 1.98 -27.84
N GLU A 361 15.30 1.37 -26.71
CA GLU A 361 15.96 0.06 -26.66
C GLU A 361 15.13 -1.00 -27.39
N MET A 362 13.82 -1.09 -27.15
CA MET A 362 12.90 -2.03 -27.82
C MET A 362 12.85 -1.77 -29.34
N LYS A 363 12.76 -0.52 -29.78
CA LYS A 363 12.73 -0.16 -31.21
C LYS A 363 14.01 -0.57 -31.92
N ARG A 364 15.14 -0.54 -31.23
CA ARG A 364 16.45 -0.95 -31.77
C ARG A 364 16.70 -2.47 -31.67
N GLY A 365 15.78 -3.23 -31.03
CA GLY A 365 15.95 -4.66 -30.82
C GLY A 365 17.05 -5.03 -29.83
N LEU A 366 17.32 -4.14 -28.86
CA LEU A 366 18.33 -4.34 -27.82
C LEU A 366 17.78 -5.15 -26.62
N ILE A 367 16.46 -5.19 -26.45
CA ILE A 367 15.74 -5.96 -25.43
C ILE A 367 14.46 -6.56 -25.98
#